data_510dd8c2969480573781b9cf41ae78d5
#
_entry.id   510dd8c2969480573781b9cf41ae78d5
#
_cell.length_a   1.000
_cell.length_b   1.000
_cell.length_c   1.000
_cell.angle_alpha   90.00
_cell.angle_beta   90.00
_cell.angle_gamma   90.00
#
_symmetry.space_group_name_H-M   'P 1'
#
loop_
_entity.id
_entity.type
_entity.pdbx_description
1 polymer ?
#
loop_
_entity_poly.entity_id
_entity_poly.type
_entity_poly.pdbx_seq_one_letter_code
_entity_poly.pdbx_strand_id
1 'polypeptide(L)'
;MCQALGCESLDQLAQRVQQLIKPEVPTSLIEKMKKGMDLLKLASFPPKSVRSGICQQVILEGDQADLTRLPILQCWPLDGDLTSDQVFDPQSAREYASRQTGTGRYITLGGIYTRHPETGARNIGMYRVQVHGPRTCAMHWHMHHDGARHFRAYQRRGERMPLAIVLGGESVLPYSATAPLPPGVEELLLAGFLNNGGIELVPCKTIDLQVPANAEIVIEGYVDPHETLMEGPFGDHTGFYSLADVYPKFTVTAITHRKDPIYPATIVGKPPMEDYYLGKATERIFLPLLKMLVPDILDYSLPISGVFHNAAYIKIRKEYPQQARRVMHAIWGAGQMAFTKFIVIVDEHVNVHDEQQVLFQLFANVDPLRDIEIVKGPVDILDHASIEYGWGGKIGFDATRKWPGEGQVRPWPRELQMKEQIKQRVTQRWAELGLGPSNGG
;
A
#
# COMPACT_ATOMS: atom_id res chain seq x y z
N MET A 1 -4.45 4.17 12.37
CA MET A 1 -5.31 4.00 11.15
C MET A 1 -6.78 4.21 11.44
N CYS A 2 -7.41 3.61 12.45
CA CYS A 2 -8.85 3.80 12.70
C CYS A 2 -9.27 5.27 12.81
N GLN A 3 -8.51 6.09 13.54
CA GLN A 3 -8.77 7.54 13.63
C GLN A 3 -8.68 8.23 12.26
N ALA A 4 -7.66 7.90 11.45
CA ALA A 4 -7.48 8.48 10.12
C ALA A 4 -8.60 8.07 9.14
N LEU A 5 -9.12 6.85 9.29
CA LEU A 5 -10.19 6.31 8.43
C LEU A 5 -11.60 6.54 9.01
N GLY A 6 -11.72 7.24 10.14
CA GLY A 6 -13.00 7.56 10.76
C GLY A 6 -13.82 6.33 11.17
N CYS A 7 -13.17 5.26 11.64
CA CYS A 7 -13.81 4.01 12.02
C CYS A 7 -13.41 3.56 13.44
N GLU A 8 -14.25 2.75 14.07
CA GLU A 8 -13.97 2.17 15.39
C GLU A 8 -12.95 1.03 15.30
N SER A 9 -13.03 0.23 14.23
CA SER A 9 -12.09 -0.84 13.94
C SER A 9 -11.93 -1.07 12.43
N LEU A 10 -10.79 -1.61 12.01
CA LEU A 10 -10.57 -1.99 10.61
C LEU A 10 -11.45 -3.17 10.19
N ASP A 11 -11.81 -4.05 11.13
CA ASP A 11 -12.74 -5.15 10.87
C ASP A 11 -14.16 -4.66 10.55
N GLN A 12 -14.59 -3.54 11.13
CA GLN A 12 -15.85 -2.88 10.75
C GLN A 12 -15.82 -2.44 9.28
N LEU A 13 -14.69 -1.89 8.81
CA LEU A 13 -14.53 -1.56 7.40
C LEU A 13 -14.52 -2.81 6.52
N ALA A 14 -13.84 -3.87 6.94
CA ALA A 14 -13.86 -5.17 6.25
C ALA A 14 -15.29 -5.71 6.10
N GLN A 15 -16.10 -5.67 7.16
CA GLN A 15 -17.50 -6.08 7.11
C GLN A 15 -18.33 -5.22 6.13
N ARG A 16 -18.11 -3.89 6.10
CA ARG A 16 -18.78 -3.00 5.12
C ARG A 16 -18.39 -3.37 3.69
N VAL A 17 -17.11 -3.66 3.43
CA VAL A 17 -16.64 -4.15 2.12
C VAL A 17 -17.31 -5.48 1.78
N GLN A 18 -17.36 -6.43 2.72
CA GLN A 18 -17.99 -7.73 2.53
C GLN A 18 -19.49 -7.61 2.14
N GLN A 19 -20.21 -6.69 2.78
CA GLN A 19 -21.63 -6.42 2.46
C GLN A 19 -21.82 -5.88 1.05
N LEU A 20 -20.88 -5.10 0.52
CA LEU A 20 -20.91 -4.61 -0.86
C LEU A 20 -20.65 -5.73 -1.88
N ILE A 21 -19.75 -6.64 -1.56
CA ILE A 21 -19.32 -7.72 -2.47
C ILE A 21 -20.36 -8.85 -2.52
N LYS A 22 -20.93 -9.20 -1.38
CA LYS A 22 -21.95 -10.25 -1.24
C LYS A 22 -23.23 -9.67 -0.64
N PRO A 23 -24.01 -8.93 -1.42
CA PRO A 23 -25.25 -8.37 -0.91
C PRO A 23 -26.24 -9.49 -0.59
N GLU A 24 -26.68 -9.58 0.66
CA GLU A 24 -27.76 -10.47 1.07
C GLU A 24 -29.07 -10.06 0.38
N VAL A 25 -29.85 -11.01 -0.09
CA VAL A 25 -31.16 -10.74 -0.66
C VAL A 25 -32.13 -10.39 0.49
N PRO A 26 -32.70 -9.17 0.53
CA PRO A 26 -33.56 -8.78 1.63
C PRO A 26 -34.86 -9.60 1.63
N THR A 27 -35.19 -10.20 2.77
CA THR A 27 -36.36 -11.07 2.93
C THR A 27 -37.55 -10.33 3.51
N SER A 28 -37.32 -9.24 4.26
CA SER A 28 -38.38 -8.43 4.88
C SER A 28 -38.52 -7.03 4.27
N LEU A 29 -39.67 -6.35 4.51
CA LEU A 29 -39.89 -4.98 4.05
C LEU A 29 -38.90 -4.00 4.70
N ILE A 30 -38.55 -4.21 5.98
CA ILE A 30 -37.60 -3.38 6.73
C ILE A 30 -36.20 -3.52 6.14
N GLU A 31 -35.78 -4.75 5.79
CA GLU A 31 -34.51 -5.01 5.13
C GLU A 31 -34.44 -4.40 3.73
N LYS A 32 -35.55 -4.42 2.97
CA LYS A 32 -35.67 -3.74 1.65
C LYS A 32 -35.49 -2.23 1.78
N MET A 33 -36.12 -1.61 2.78
CA MET A 33 -35.97 -0.17 3.05
C MET A 33 -34.52 0.16 3.48
N LYS A 34 -33.93 -0.63 4.37
CA LYS A 34 -32.52 -0.47 4.80
C LYS A 34 -31.58 -0.57 3.60
N LYS A 35 -31.79 -1.56 2.73
CA LYS A 35 -31.00 -1.74 1.51
C LYS A 35 -31.21 -0.62 0.49
N GLY A 36 -32.39 -0.06 0.39
CA GLY A 36 -32.65 1.16 -0.38
C GLY A 36 -31.82 2.35 0.11
N MET A 37 -31.72 2.53 1.43
CA MET A 37 -30.86 3.56 2.03
C MET A 37 -29.37 3.29 1.79
N ASP A 38 -28.93 2.04 1.83
CA ASP A 38 -27.54 1.67 1.54
C ASP A 38 -27.17 1.93 0.07
N LEU A 39 -28.10 1.68 -0.87
CA LEU A 39 -27.93 2.04 -2.29
C LEU A 39 -27.84 3.55 -2.50
N LEU A 40 -28.65 4.34 -1.77
CA LEU A 40 -28.55 5.80 -1.80
C LEU A 40 -27.22 6.31 -1.26
N LYS A 41 -26.68 5.67 -0.21
CA LYS A 41 -25.32 5.95 0.29
C LYS A 41 -24.26 5.64 -0.74
N LEU A 42 -24.35 4.49 -1.44
CA LEU A 42 -23.42 4.15 -2.53
C LEU A 42 -23.40 5.22 -3.63
N ALA A 43 -24.57 5.76 -3.99
CA ALA A 43 -24.70 6.85 -4.95
C ALA A 43 -24.06 8.17 -4.47
N SER A 44 -23.76 8.31 -3.18
CA SER A 44 -23.11 9.50 -2.62
C SER A 44 -21.58 9.44 -2.60
N PHE A 45 -20.96 8.28 -2.87
CA PHE A 45 -19.50 8.08 -2.82
C PHE A 45 -18.71 8.66 -4.01
N PRO A 46 -19.27 8.75 -5.24
CA PRO A 46 -18.54 9.40 -6.33
C PRO A 46 -18.13 10.84 -5.98
N PRO A 47 -16.98 11.29 -6.50
CA PRO A 47 -16.49 12.63 -6.24
C PRO A 47 -17.45 13.68 -6.79
N LYS A 48 -17.47 14.87 -6.16
CA LYS A 48 -18.34 16.00 -6.51
C LYS A 48 -17.50 17.18 -6.98
N SER A 49 -17.80 17.72 -8.16
CA SER A 49 -17.13 18.94 -8.64
C SER A 49 -17.70 20.18 -7.95
N VAL A 50 -16.81 21.03 -7.43
CA VAL A 50 -17.14 22.33 -6.84
C VAL A 50 -16.40 23.46 -7.59
N ARG A 51 -16.89 24.69 -7.44
CA ARG A 51 -16.33 25.85 -8.16
C ARG A 51 -15.08 26.44 -7.52
N SER A 52 -14.91 26.27 -6.21
CA SER A 52 -13.81 26.84 -5.42
C SER A 52 -13.45 25.89 -4.27
N GLY A 53 -12.20 25.89 -3.85
CA GLY A 53 -11.68 25.11 -2.74
C GLY A 53 -10.75 25.95 -1.86
N ILE A 54 -10.67 25.56 -0.59
CA ILE A 54 -9.75 26.25 0.34
C ILE A 54 -8.28 26.04 -0.04
N CYS A 55 -7.95 24.98 -0.77
CA CYS A 55 -6.63 24.73 -1.36
C CYS A 55 -6.21 25.80 -2.39
N GLN A 56 -7.09 26.72 -2.77
CA GLN A 56 -6.84 27.78 -3.76
C GLN A 56 -6.93 29.19 -3.14
N GLN A 57 -6.82 29.31 -1.82
CA GLN A 57 -6.79 30.62 -1.15
C GLN A 57 -5.54 31.44 -1.47
N VAL A 58 -4.42 30.74 -1.72
CA VAL A 58 -3.17 31.33 -2.23
C VAL A 58 -2.83 30.62 -3.52
N ILE A 59 -2.47 31.38 -4.54
CA ILE A 59 -2.12 30.87 -5.89
C ILE A 59 -0.78 31.47 -6.25
N LEU A 60 0.22 30.62 -6.51
CA LEU A 60 1.58 30.97 -6.88
C LEU A 60 1.85 30.35 -8.26
N GLU A 61 2.02 31.19 -9.29
CA GLU A 61 2.22 30.74 -10.67
C GLU A 61 3.60 31.17 -11.19
N GLY A 62 4.10 30.47 -12.19
CA GLY A 62 5.38 30.78 -12.84
C GLY A 62 6.54 30.80 -11.83
N ASP A 63 7.27 31.91 -11.77
CA ASP A 63 8.44 32.05 -10.89
C ASP A 63 8.09 32.18 -9.40
N GLN A 64 6.82 32.41 -9.06
CA GLN A 64 6.35 32.38 -7.69
C GLN A 64 6.13 30.95 -7.16
N ALA A 65 5.97 29.98 -8.05
CA ALA A 65 5.81 28.56 -7.74
C ALA A 65 7.18 27.95 -7.39
N ASP A 66 7.62 28.13 -6.15
CA ASP A 66 8.95 27.76 -5.67
C ASP A 66 8.85 26.67 -4.59
N LEU A 67 9.21 25.45 -4.95
CA LEU A 67 9.24 24.26 -4.06
C LEU A 67 10.22 24.41 -2.91
N THR A 68 11.27 25.21 -3.07
CA THR A 68 12.32 25.39 -2.04
C THR A 68 11.79 26.13 -0.80
N ARG A 69 10.65 26.79 -0.93
CA ARG A 69 9.93 27.43 0.19
C ARG A 69 9.09 26.48 1.02
N LEU A 70 8.83 25.28 0.53
CA LEU A 70 8.11 24.25 1.28
C LEU A 70 9.08 23.51 2.22
N PRO A 71 8.63 23.05 3.41
CA PRO A 71 9.47 22.33 4.36
C PRO A 71 9.66 20.86 3.96
N ILE A 72 10.10 20.64 2.72
CA ILE A 72 10.34 19.30 2.15
C ILE A 72 11.55 18.68 2.83
N LEU A 73 11.41 17.43 3.29
CA LEU A 73 12.39 16.74 4.11
C LEU A 73 13.47 16.05 3.28
N GLN A 74 14.68 15.99 3.83
CA GLN A 74 15.66 14.95 3.55
C GLN A 74 15.56 13.93 4.69
N CYS A 75 15.23 12.67 4.39
CA CYS A 75 15.00 11.66 5.41
C CYS A 75 16.32 11.03 5.88
N TRP A 76 17.23 10.73 4.95
CA TRP A 76 18.46 9.98 5.23
C TRP A 76 19.69 10.64 4.64
N PRO A 77 20.88 10.40 5.22
CA PRO A 77 22.12 11.10 4.83
C PRO A 77 22.51 10.96 3.37
N LEU A 78 22.25 9.80 2.72
CA LEU A 78 22.61 9.57 1.32
C LEU A 78 21.48 9.86 0.34
N ASP A 79 20.32 10.35 0.81
CA ASP A 79 19.22 10.72 -0.09
C ASP A 79 19.72 11.74 -1.12
N GLY A 80 19.55 11.43 -2.41
CA GLY A 80 19.94 12.27 -3.54
C GLY A 80 21.45 12.41 -3.78
N ASP A 81 22.29 11.67 -3.05
CA ASP A 81 23.76 11.74 -3.20
C ASP A 81 24.25 10.84 -4.33
N LEU A 82 24.36 11.39 -5.54
CA LEU A 82 24.87 10.69 -6.72
C LEU A 82 26.39 10.39 -6.66
N THR A 83 27.10 10.89 -5.64
CA THR A 83 28.52 10.58 -5.44
C THR A 83 28.74 9.36 -4.59
N SER A 84 27.68 8.86 -3.94
CA SER A 84 27.69 7.62 -3.16
C SER A 84 27.82 6.38 -4.07
N ASP A 85 28.03 5.22 -3.48
CA ASP A 85 28.00 3.93 -4.17
C ASP A 85 26.58 3.39 -4.41
N GLN A 86 25.55 4.15 -3.99
CA GLN A 86 24.14 3.76 -4.11
C GLN A 86 23.54 4.19 -5.46
N VAL A 87 24.18 3.84 -6.55
CA VAL A 87 23.76 4.16 -7.93
C VAL A 87 23.69 2.88 -8.76
N PHE A 88 22.66 2.79 -9.62
CA PHE A 88 22.49 1.63 -10.49
C PHE A 88 23.55 1.58 -11.59
N ASP A 89 23.78 2.70 -12.26
CA ASP A 89 24.86 2.87 -13.25
C ASP A 89 25.77 4.06 -12.87
N PRO A 90 27.01 3.79 -12.39
CA PRO A 90 27.96 4.83 -12.01
C PRO A 90 28.37 5.77 -13.13
N GLN A 91 28.29 5.35 -14.40
CA GLN A 91 28.63 6.20 -15.53
C GLN A 91 27.53 7.24 -15.76
N SER A 92 26.28 6.79 -15.85
CA SER A 92 25.11 7.67 -15.95
C SER A 92 25.02 8.60 -14.75
N ALA A 93 25.24 8.11 -13.54
CA ALA A 93 25.20 8.94 -12.33
C ALA A 93 26.20 10.11 -12.42
N ARG A 94 27.44 9.89 -12.85
CA ARG A 94 28.43 10.95 -13.05
C ARG A 94 28.03 11.96 -14.12
N GLU A 95 27.44 11.49 -15.22
CA GLU A 95 26.96 12.33 -16.29
C GLU A 95 25.83 13.27 -15.82
N TYR A 96 24.83 12.70 -15.08
CA TYR A 96 23.75 13.48 -14.50
C TYR A 96 24.23 14.43 -13.39
N ALA A 97 25.11 13.98 -12.50
CA ALA A 97 25.66 14.81 -11.43
C ALA A 97 26.39 16.07 -11.96
N SER A 98 26.95 16.02 -13.15
CA SER A 98 27.56 17.19 -13.80
C SER A 98 26.57 18.23 -14.33
N ARG A 99 25.30 17.84 -14.51
CA ARG A 99 24.25 18.65 -15.15
C ARG A 99 23.09 19.03 -14.23
N GLN A 100 22.91 18.32 -13.12
CA GLN A 100 21.81 18.54 -12.21
C GLN A 100 22.30 18.71 -10.75
N THR A 101 21.68 19.65 -10.07
CA THR A 101 21.85 19.81 -8.62
C THR A 101 20.66 19.16 -7.91
N GLY A 102 20.69 17.84 -7.77
CA GLY A 102 19.71 17.12 -6.95
C GLY A 102 19.85 17.57 -5.49
N THR A 103 18.73 17.76 -4.83
CA THR A 103 18.71 17.88 -3.37
C THR A 103 18.31 16.54 -2.78
N GLY A 104 18.74 16.19 -1.59
CA GLY A 104 18.25 15.02 -0.86
C GLY A 104 16.81 15.14 -0.36
N ARG A 105 16.04 16.12 -0.87
CA ARG A 105 14.69 16.44 -0.39
C ARG A 105 13.63 15.72 -1.23
N TYR A 106 12.71 15.06 -0.52
CA TYR A 106 11.65 14.26 -1.13
C TYR A 106 10.27 14.64 -0.60
N ILE A 107 9.29 14.75 -1.50
CA ILE A 107 7.89 14.73 -1.14
C ILE A 107 7.50 13.27 -0.94
N THR A 108 7.20 12.89 0.30
CA THR A 108 7.04 11.49 0.73
C THR A 108 5.59 11.07 0.97
N LEU A 109 4.65 12.03 1.13
CA LEU A 109 3.24 11.74 1.41
C LEU A 109 2.31 12.50 0.43
N GLY A 110 2.71 12.58 -0.84
CA GLY A 110 1.94 13.24 -1.89
C GLY A 110 1.08 12.25 -2.68
N GLY A 111 -0.21 12.53 -2.81
CA GLY A 111 -1.07 11.87 -3.79
C GLY A 111 -0.80 12.42 -5.19
N ILE A 112 -0.45 11.55 -6.14
CA ILE A 112 -0.14 11.92 -7.53
C ILE A 112 -1.38 11.69 -8.38
N TYR A 113 -1.98 12.78 -8.84
CA TYR A 113 -3.20 12.80 -9.64
C TYR A 113 -2.87 12.83 -11.12
N THR A 114 -3.36 11.86 -11.87
CA THR A 114 -3.20 11.76 -13.33
C THR A 114 -4.52 11.37 -13.98
N ARG A 115 -4.60 11.56 -15.31
CA ARG A 115 -5.75 11.14 -16.12
C ARG A 115 -5.25 10.49 -17.42
N HIS A 116 -5.82 9.34 -17.78
CA HIS A 116 -5.49 8.66 -19.03
C HIS A 116 -5.97 9.48 -20.23
N PRO A 117 -5.13 9.73 -21.24
CA PRO A 117 -5.46 10.67 -22.34
C PRO A 117 -6.58 10.18 -23.26
N GLU A 118 -6.82 8.87 -23.34
CA GLU A 118 -7.81 8.27 -24.26
C GLU A 118 -9.11 7.93 -23.51
N THR A 119 -9.01 7.35 -22.35
CA THR A 119 -10.19 6.85 -21.61
C THR A 119 -10.77 7.87 -20.63
N GLY A 120 -9.99 8.90 -20.27
CA GLY A 120 -10.35 9.84 -19.21
C GLY A 120 -10.29 9.27 -17.80
N ALA A 121 -9.90 7.99 -17.63
CA ALA A 121 -9.79 7.35 -16.33
C ALA A 121 -8.79 8.10 -15.45
N ARG A 122 -9.20 8.39 -14.21
CA ARG A 122 -8.35 9.00 -13.20
C ARG A 122 -7.55 7.94 -12.48
N ASN A 123 -6.40 8.36 -11.96
CA ASN A 123 -5.60 7.56 -11.04
C ASN A 123 -4.99 8.46 -9.98
N ILE A 124 -4.96 7.96 -8.77
CA ILE A 124 -4.25 8.58 -7.65
C ILE A 124 -3.30 7.53 -7.07
N GLY A 125 -1.99 7.78 -7.17
CA GLY A 125 -0.99 6.89 -6.59
C GLY A 125 -0.12 7.65 -5.60
N MET A 126 0.39 6.98 -4.59
CA MET A 126 1.41 7.54 -3.70
C MET A 126 2.78 7.14 -4.22
N TYR A 127 3.54 8.12 -4.68
CA TYR A 127 4.89 7.93 -5.19
C TYR A 127 5.80 9.00 -4.59
N ARG A 128 7.03 8.65 -4.28
CA ARG A 128 8.02 9.62 -3.84
C ARG A 128 8.41 10.54 -5.00
N VAL A 129 8.69 11.80 -4.68
CA VAL A 129 9.09 12.81 -5.68
C VAL A 129 10.32 13.55 -5.17
N GLN A 130 11.45 13.41 -5.87
CA GLN A 130 12.68 14.12 -5.54
C GLN A 130 12.65 15.56 -6.07
N VAL A 131 12.98 16.53 -5.23
CA VAL A 131 13.07 17.94 -5.62
C VAL A 131 14.48 18.22 -6.12
N HIS A 132 14.59 18.77 -7.33
CA HIS A 132 15.86 19.18 -7.98
C HIS A 132 16.04 20.69 -8.06
N GLY A 133 14.99 21.46 -7.83
CA GLY A 133 15.04 22.91 -7.89
C GLY A 133 13.70 23.56 -7.64
N PRO A 134 13.59 24.88 -7.79
CA PRO A 134 12.35 25.60 -7.47
C PRO A 134 11.12 25.05 -8.18
N ARG A 135 11.25 24.58 -9.41
CA ARG A 135 10.15 24.10 -10.25
C ARG A 135 10.45 22.75 -10.93
N THR A 136 11.36 21.97 -10.39
CA THR A 136 11.84 20.75 -11.03
C THR A 136 11.89 19.59 -10.04
N CYS A 137 11.25 18.49 -10.42
CA CYS A 137 11.25 17.23 -9.66
C CYS A 137 11.52 16.04 -10.56
N ALA A 138 11.96 14.92 -9.97
CA ALA A 138 11.98 13.61 -10.59
C ALA A 138 10.85 12.74 -10.02
N MET A 139 10.14 12.03 -10.92
CA MET A 139 8.99 11.18 -10.57
C MET A 139 9.42 9.73 -10.49
N HIS A 140 9.34 9.11 -9.30
CA HIS A 140 9.69 7.71 -9.13
C HIS A 140 8.53 6.78 -9.50
N TRP A 141 8.50 6.30 -10.75
CA TRP A 141 7.48 5.38 -11.25
C TRP A 141 8.07 4.03 -11.66
N HIS A 142 7.64 2.98 -11.02
CA HIS A 142 7.92 1.63 -11.49
C HIS A 142 7.00 1.26 -12.67
N MET A 143 7.45 0.31 -13.51
CA MET A 143 6.72 -0.09 -14.72
C MET A 143 5.30 -0.59 -14.48
N HIS A 144 5.02 -1.12 -13.30
CA HIS A 144 3.72 -1.68 -12.93
C HIS A 144 2.73 -0.66 -12.38
N HIS A 145 3.18 0.57 -12.06
CA HIS A 145 2.33 1.61 -11.52
C HIS A 145 1.34 2.16 -12.56
N ASP A 146 0.12 2.48 -12.12
CA ASP A 146 -0.89 3.07 -13.00
C ASP A 146 -0.47 4.46 -13.51
N GLY A 147 0.22 5.26 -12.71
CA GLY A 147 0.84 6.51 -13.15
C GLY A 147 1.82 6.31 -14.32
N ALA A 148 2.65 5.26 -14.26
CA ALA A 148 3.54 4.91 -15.37
C ALA A 148 2.77 4.43 -16.61
N ARG A 149 1.64 3.73 -16.43
CA ARG A 149 0.74 3.33 -17.53
C ARG A 149 0.15 4.55 -18.24
N HIS A 150 -0.33 5.54 -17.49
CA HIS A 150 -0.80 6.80 -18.03
C HIS A 150 0.31 7.52 -18.77
N PHE A 151 1.51 7.64 -18.17
CA PHE A 151 2.66 8.28 -18.80
C PHE A 151 3.04 7.62 -20.14
N ARG A 152 3.08 6.29 -20.23
CA ARG A 152 3.32 5.58 -21.50
C ARG A 152 2.26 5.88 -22.56
N ALA A 153 1.01 6.15 -22.19
CA ALA A 153 -0.02 6.55 -23.13
C ALA A 153 0.25 7.96 -23.72
N TYR A 154 0.68 8.91 -22.88
CA TYR A 154 1.12 10.23 -23.33
C TYR A 154 2.40 10.17 -24.18
N GLN A 155 3.38 9.32 -23.82
CA GLN A 155 4.59 9.10 -24.61
C GLN A 155 4.27 8.63 -26.04
N ARG A 156 3.34 7.69 -26.20
CA ARG A 156 2.91 7.23 -27.55
C ARG A 156 2.28 8.34 -28.39
N ARG A 157 1.71 9.35 -27.75
CA ARG A 157 1.10 10.51 -28.41
C ARG A 157 2.08 11.66 -28.62
N GLY A 158 3.26 11.60 -28.01
CA GLY A 158 4.22 12.72 -28.00
C GLY A 158 3.71 13.96 -27.26
N GLU A 159 2.78 13.78 -26.31
CA GLU A 159 2.13 14.86 -25.57
C GLU A 159 2.65 14.92 -24.13
N ARG A 160 2.66 16.13 -23.55
CA ARG A 160 2.95 16.33 -22.13
C ARG A 160 1.80 15.80 -21.27
N MET A 161 2.12 15.03 -20.23
CA MET A 161 1.14 14.54 -19.29
C MET A 161 0.90 15.58 -18.18
N PRO A 162 -0.33 16.12 -18.03
CA PRO A 162 -0.67 16.92 -16.86
C PRO A 162 -0.64 16.07 -15.60
N LEU A 163 -0.11 16.65 -14.51
CA LEU A 163 0.06 15.99 -13.23
C LEU A 163 -0.13 16.98 -12.08
N ALA A 164 -0.82 16.56 -11.03
CA ALA A 164 -0.88 17.30 -9.77
C ALA A 164 -0.39 16.44 -8.61
N ILE A 165 0.41 17.04 -7.73
CA ILE A 165 0.81 16.46 -6.45
C ILE A 165 -0.05 17.13 -5.39
N VAL A 166 -0.81 16.33 -4.64
CA VAL A 166 -1.72 16.81 -3.61
C VAL A 166 -1.22 16.38 -2.24
N LEU A 167 -1.11 17.33 -1.35
CA LEU A 167 -0.69 17.13 0.04
C LEU A 167 -1.85 17.50 0.97
N GLY A 168 -2.20 16.60 1.89
CA GLY A 168 -3.28 16.81 2.85
C GLY A 168 -4.68 16.68 2.25
N GLY A 169 -5.65 17.25 2.93
CA GLY A 169 -7.06 17.08 2.66
C GLY A 169 -7.70 16.06 3.60
N GLU A 170 -8.70 15.35 3.11
CA GLU A 170 -9.34 14.27 3.87
C GLU A 170 -8.33 13.16 4.19
N SER A 171 -8.30 12.74 5.44
CA SER A 171 -7.33 11.76 5.96
C SER A 171 -7.42 10.37 5.30
N VAL A 172 -8.50 10.08 4.59
CA VAL A 172 -8.69 8.85 3.80
C VAL A 172 -7.92 8.85 2.47
N LEU A 173 -7.54 10.04 1.95
CA LEU A 173 -6.90 10.17 0.64
C LEU A 173 -5.52 9.49 0.55
N PRO A 174 -4.59 9.66 1.51
CA PRO A 174 -3.31 8.98 1.48
C PRO A 174 -3.47 7.45 1.47
N TYR A 175 -4.40 6.91 2.27
CA TYR A 175 -4.71 5.48 2.25
C TYR A 175 -5.27 5.03 0.91
N SER A 176 -6.23 5.78 0.35
CA SER A 176 -6.85 5.41 -0.93
C SER A 176 -5.85 5.39 -2.08
N ALA A 177 -4.83 6.26 -2.04
CA ALA A 177 -3.75 6.32 -3.03
C ALA A 177 -2.79 5.11 -2.98
N THR A 178 -2.83 4.31 -1.90
CA THR A 178 -2.01 3.09 -1.73
C THR A 178 -2.82 1.80 -1.83
N ALA A 179 -4.15 1.89 -1.91
CA ALA A 179 -5.03 0.75 -1.87
C ALA A 179 -4.93 -0.13 -3.13
N PRO A 180 -4.84 -1.47 -3.00
CA PRO A 180 -4.74 -2.39 -4.14
C PRO A 180 -6.10 -2.61 -4.79
N LEU A 181 -6.62 -1.59 -5.45
CA LEU A 181 -7.92 -1.63 -6.10
C LEU A 181 -7.90 -2.49 -7.37
N PRO A 182 -9.01 -3.18 -7.69
CA PRO A 182 -9.17 -3.87 -8.96
C PRO A 182 -9.10 -2.87 -10.13
N PRO A 183 -8.64 -3.29 -11.32
CA PRO A 183 -8.61 -2.45 -12.50
C PRO A 183 -9.97 -1.82 -12.80
N GLY A 184 -9.98 -0.51 -13.04
CA GLY A 184 -11.18 0.26 -13.37
C GLY A 184 -11.96 0.80 -12.17
N VAL A 185 -11.50 0.56 -10.93
CA VAL A 185 -12.05 1.18 -9.73
C VAL A 185 -11.19 2.39 -9.36
N GLU A 186 -11.78 3.58 -9.37
CA GLU A 186 -11.07 4.82 -9.03
C GLU A 186 -10.83 4.94 -7.51
N GLU A 187 -9.66 5.43 -7.12
CA GLU A 187 -9.28 5.68 -5.71
C GLU A 187 -10.22 6.67 -5.03
N LEU A 188 -10.77 7.63 -5.77
CA LEU A 188 -11.75 8.60 -5.24
C LEU A 188 -13.08 7.94 -4.86
N LEU A 189 -13.44 6.83 -5.47
CA LEU A 189 -14.62 6.06 -5.07
C LEU A 189 -14.38 5.36 -3.73
N LEU A 190 -13.21 4.77 -3.55
CA LEU A 190 -12.79 4.21 -2.25
C LEU A 190 -12.70 5.31 -1.18
N ALA A 191 -12.11 6.46 -1.51
CA ALA A 191 -12.04 7.60 -0.60
C ALA A 191 -13.45 8.05 -0.17
N GLY A 192 -14.40 8.16 -1.11
CA GLY A 192 -15.79 8.48 -0.80
C GLY A 192 -16.49 7.43 0.06
N PHE A 193 -16.21 6.15 -0.16
CA PHE A 193 -16.69 5.05 0.70
C PHE A 193 -16.17 5.16 2.14
N LEU A 194 -14.86 5.39 2.29
CA LEU A 194 -14.22 5.54 3.60
C LEU A 194 -14.70 6.81 4.32
N ASN A 195 -14.83 7.92 3.58
CA ASN A 195 -15.26 9.22 4.08
C ASN A 195 -16.79 9.30 4.35
N ASN A 196 -17.55 8.25 4.01
CA ASN A 196 -19.03 8.24 4.03
C ASN A 196 -19.67 9.36 3.20
N GLY A 197 -18.98 9.83 2.15
CA GLY A 197 -19.44 10.88 1.25
C GLY A 197 -18.38 11.23 0.21
N GLY A 198 -18.81 11.61 -0.99
CA GLY A 198 -17.91 11.90 -2.10
C GLY A 198 -16.96 13.05 -1.80
N ILE A 199 -15.72 12.90 -2.21
CA ILE A 199 -14.69 13.94 -2.10
C ILE A 199 -15.06 15.11 -3.02
N GLU A 200 -14.99 16.32 -2.51
CA GLU A 200 -15.19 17.54 -3.30
C GLU A 200 -13.92 17.85 -4.10
N LEU A 201 -14.08 18.06 -5.40
CA LEU A 201 -13.00 18.35 -6.33
C LEU A 201 -13.13 19.74 -6.93
N VAL A 202 -12.01 20.45 -7.04
CA VAL A 202 -11.91 21.75 -7.71
C VAL A 202 -10.98 21.65 -8.93
N PRO A 203 -11.26 22.35 -10.04
CA PRO A 203 -10.34 22.41 -11.18
C PRO A 203 -8.98 23.01 -10.78
N CYS A 204 -7.90 22.43 -11.27
CA CYS A 204 -6.56 23.02 -11.22
C CYS A 204 -6.50 24.37 -11.94
N LYS A 205 -5.47 25.17 -11.69
CA LYS A 205 -5.30 26.51 -12.29
C LYS A 205 -4.61 26.48 -13.65
N THR A 206 -3.60 25.61 -13.79
CA THR A 206 -2.71 25.62 -14.96
C THR A 206 -2.79 24.35 -15.80
N ILE A 207 -3.48 23.32 -15.32
CA ILE A 207 -3.60 22.01 -15.99
C ILE A 207 -5.04 21.50 -15.98
N ASP A 208 -5.40 20.67 -16.95
CA ASP A 208 -6.74 20.07 -17.05
C ASP A 208 -6.89 18.82 -16.16
N LEU A 209 -6.82 19.04 -14.83
CA LEU A 209 -7.12 18.06 -13.80
C LEU A 209 -8.01 18.67 -12.71
N GLN A 210 -8.56 17.78 -11.88
CA GLN A 210 -9.29 18.17 -10.67
C GLN A 210 -8.62 17.56 -9.46
N VAL A 211 -8.58 18.30 -8.36
CA VAL A 211 -7.94 17.93 -7.10
C VAL A 211 -8.88 18.18 -5.93
N PRO A 212 -8.68 17.53 -4.77
CA PRO A 212 -9.50 17.76 -3.59
C PRO A 212 -9.52 19.23 -3.18
N ALA A 213 -10.74 19.77 -3.08
CA ALA A 213 -10.98 21.17 -2.74
C ALA A 213 -10.46 21.54 -1.34
N ASN A 214 -10.34 20.52 -0.46
CA ASN A 214 -9.90 20.63 0.93
C ASN A 214 -8.40 20.33 1.13
N ALA A 215 -7.61 20.16 0.06
CA ALA A 215 -6.19 19.91 0.17
C ALA A 215 -5.45 21.04 0.93
N GLU A 216 -4.33 20.69 1.56
CA GLU A 216 -3.45 21.66 2.19
C GLU A 216 -2.62 22.41 1.14
N ILE A 217 -1.95 21.65 0.26
CA ILE A 217 -1.07 22.16 -0.80
C ILE A 217 -1.31 21.33 -2.06
N VAL A 218 -1.38 21.99 -3.21
CA VAL A 218 -1.44 21.37 -4.54
C VAL A 218 -0.29 21.91 -5.39
N ILE A 219 0.48 21.03 -5.98
CA ILE A 219 1.57 21.36 -6.88
C ILE A 219 1.16 20.89 -8.28
N GLU A 220 0.93 21.83 -9.18
CA GLU A 220 0.47 21.58 -10.54
C GLU A 220 1.62 21.63 -11.54
N GLY A 221 1.55 20.82 -12.59
CA GLY A 221 2.56 20.86 -13.64
C GLY A 221 2.36 19.75 -14.67
N TYR A 222 3.44 19.43 -15.36
CA TYR A 222 3.43 18.41 -16.40
C TYR A 222 4.72 17.59 -16.42
N VAL A 223 4.61 16.37 -16.96
CA VAL A 223 5.75 15.51 -17.29
C VAL A 223 5.90 15.50 -18.79
N ASP A 224 7.09 15.91 -19.30
CA ASP A 224 7.43 15.85 -20.72
C ASP A 224 8.02 14.46 -21.03
N PRO A 225 7.52 13.75 -22.07
CA PRO A 225 8.02 12.42 -22.42
C PRO A 225 9.50 12.35 -22.80
N HIS A 226 10.09 13.48 -23.13
CA HIS A 226 11.47 13.58 -23.61
C HIS A 226 12.46 14.09 -22.55
N GLU A 227 11.96 14.44 -21.35
CA GLU A 227 12.79 15.00 -20.29
C GLU A 227 12.91 14.01 -19.10
N THR A 228 14.15 13.74 -18.71
CA THR A 228 14.47 12.84 -17.58
C THR A 228 15.46 13.48 -16.62
N LEU A 229 15.47 12.97 -15.41
CA LEU A 229 16.45 13.29 -14.36
C LEU A 229 16.93 11.99 -13.69
N MET A 230 18.09 12.04 -13.06
CA MET A 230 18.52 10.99 -12.16
C MET A 230 17.79 11.19 -10.82
N GLU A 231 17.04 10.20 -10.39
CA GLU A 231 16.35 10.15 -9.10
C GLU A 231 17.03 9.17 -8.15
N GLY A 232 17.14 9.52 -6.91
CA GLY A 232 17.79 8.69 -5.90
C GLY A 232 19.25 9.11 -5.63
N PRO A 233 19.94 8.32 -4.81
CA PRO A 233 19.39 7.24 -3.99
C PRO A 233 18.37 7.72 -2.98
N PHE A 234 17.53 6.81 -2.46
CA PHE A 234 16.50 7.12 -1.47
C PHE A 234 16.42 6.02 -0.41
N GLY A 235 16.48 6.42 0.86
CA GLY A 235 16.26 5.51 1.98
C GLY A 235 14.80 5.07 2.03
N ASP A 236 14.53 3.79 1.66
CA ASP A 236 13.21 3.30 1.37
C ASP A 236 12.61 2.43 2.50
N HIS A 237 11.32 2.10 2.38
CA HIS A 237 10.56 1.31 3.35
C HIS A 237 11.16 -0.10 3.60
N THR A 238 11.96 -0.62 2.68
CA THR A 238 12.69 -1.86 2.87
C THR A 238 13.76 -1.79 3.96
N GLY A 239 14.13 -0.57 4.39
CA GLY A 239 15.23 -0.31 5.33
C GLY A 239 16.59 -0.24 4.64
N PHE A 240 16.61 -0.19 3.32
CA PHE A 240 17.81 -0.05 2.49
C PHE A 240 17.61 1.11 1.50
N TYR A 241 18.72 1.63 0.98
CA TYR A 241 18.64 2.61 -0.09
C TYR A 241 18.20 1.93 -1.40
N SER A 242 17.24 2.51 -2.08
CA SER A 242 17.02 2.22 -3.50
C SER A 242 18.08 2.93 -4.32
N LEU A 243 18.60 2.26 -5.33
CA LEU A 243 19.66 2.80 -6.18
C LEU A 243 19.14 3.96 -7.03
N ALA A 244 20.00 4.95 -7.26
CA ALA A 244 19.69 6.04 -8.17
C ALA A 244 19.60 5.54 -9.62
N ASP A 245 18.55 5.98 -10.32
CA ASP A 245 18.28 5.64 -11.71
C ASP A 245 17.56 6.79 -12.43
N VAL A 246 17.35 6.65 -13.74
CA VAL A 246 16.78 7.68 -14.61
C VAL A 246 15.25 7.61 -14.57
N TYR A 247 14.62 8.73 -14.23
CA TYR A 247 13.16 8.86 -14.15
C TYR A 247 12.63 10.11 -14.87
N PRO A 248 11.32 10.14 -15.17
CA PRO A 248 10.70 11.29 -15.83
C PRO A 248 10.82 12.57 -15.01
N LYS A 249 11.10 13.69 -15.69
CA LYS A 249 11.13 15.02 -15.09
C LYS A 249 9.74 15.61 -15.01
N PHE A 250 9.36 16.10 -13.82
CA PHE A 250 8.16 16.88 -13.59
C PHE A 250 8.51 18.37 -13.50
N THR A 251 7.82 19.19 -14.29
CA THR A 251 7.98 20.65 -14.30
C THR A 251 6.77 21.31 -13.67
N VAL A 252 7.00 22.09 -12.61
CA VAL A 252 5.95 22.79 -11.84
C VAL A 252 5.53 24.05 -12.57
N THR A 253 4.22 24.28 -12.67
CA THR A 253 3.60 25.47 -13.27
C THR A 253 2.91 26.35 -12.25
N ALA A 254 2.33 25.74 -11.18
CA ALA A 254 1.70 26.46 -10.09
C ALA A 254 1.81 25.68 -8.77
N ILE A 255 1.79 26.41 -7.67
CA ILE A 255 1.55 25.88 -6.33
C ILE A 255 0.34 26.63 -5.77
N THR A 256 -0.70 25.90 -5.37
CA THR A 256 -1.83 26.49 -4.67
C THR A 256 -1.94 25.90 -3.28
N HIS A 257 -2.39 26.69 -2.31
CA HIS A 257 -2.52 26.22 -0.94
C HIS A 257 -3.55 27.04 -0.14
N ARG A 258 -3.99 26.48 0.98
CA ARG A 258 -4.78 27.26 1.96
C ARG A 258 -3.91 28.33 2.62
N LYS A 259 -4.54 29.31 3.26
CA LYS A 259 -3.83 30.48 3.83
C LYS A 259 -2.71 30.08 4.78
N ASP A 260 -2.97 29.12 5.67
CA ASP A 260 -2.01 28.60 6.65
C ASP A 260 -1.91 27.07 6.48
N PRO A 261 -1.14 26.57 5.48
CA PRO A 261 -1.14 25.18 5.12
C PRO A 261 -0.31 24.35 6.11
N ILE A 262 -0.80 23.15 6.41
CA ILE A 262 -0.02 22.11 7.08
C ILE A 262 0.66 21.28 5.99
N TYR A 263 1.98 21.10 6.10
CA TYR A 263 2.73 20.23 5.21
C TYR A 263 2.78 18.81 5.79
N PRO A 264 1.98 17.85 5.29
CA PRO A 264 2.05 16.48 5.72
C PRO A 264 3.26 15.80 5.09
N ALA A 265 4.03 15.10 5.89
CA ALA A 265 5.19 14.35 5.46
C ALA A 265 5.35 13.08 6.30
N THR A 266 6.11 12.14 5.76
CA THR A 266 6.56 10.95 6.49
C THR A 266 8.04 10.75 6.29
N ILE A 267 8.71 10.13 7.25
CA ILE A 267 10.06 9.61 7.11
C ILE A 267 9.93 8.16 6.69
N VAL A 268 10.17 7.90 5.40
CA VAL A 268 10.14 6.53 4.86
C VAL A 268 11.36 5.76 5.36
N GLY A 269 11.19 4.51 5.75
CA GLY A 269 12.31 3.73 6.24
C GLY A 269 11.89 2.38 6.82
N LYS A 270 12.85 1.74 7.50
CA LYS A 270 12.65 0.45 8.16
C LYS A 270 11.44 0.49 9.11
N PRO A 271 10.50 -0.46 9.02
CA PRO A 271 9.34 -0.51 9.91
C PRO A 271 9.71 -0.52 11.42
N PRO A 272 8.83 0.04 12.28
CA PRO A 272 7.50 0.54 11.98
C PRO A 272 7.51 2.02 11.52
N MET A 273 7.12 2.27 10.27
CA MET A 273 6.83 3.59 9.72
C MET A 273 5.37 3.59 9.20
N GLU A 274 4.93 4.64 8.51
CA GLU A 274 3.54 4.76 8.04
C GLU A 274 3.11 3.59 7.15
N ASP A 275 4.00 3.11 6.28
CA ASP A 275 3.73 2.01 5.34
C ASP A 275 3.29 0.72 6.04
N TYR A 276 3.87 0.42 7.20
CA TYR A 276 3.43 -0.70 8.01
C TYR A 276 1.97 -0.57 8.43
N TYR A 277 1.55 0.62 8.89
CA TYR A 277 0.18 0.86 9.32
C TYR A 277 -0.79 0.90 8.14
N LEU A 278 -0.37 1.43 6.98
CA LEU A 278 -1.14 1.37 5.73
C LEU A 278 -1.31 -0.07 5.26
N GLY A 279 -0.25 -0.87 5.31
CA GLY A 279 -0.27 -2.30 5.02
C GLY A 279 -1.22 -3.08 5.94
N LYS A 280 -1.21 -2.79 7.25
CA LYS A 280 -2.14 -3.40 8.22
C LYS A 280 -3.60 -3.03 7.97
N ALA A 281 -3.87 -1.79 7.55
CA ALA A 281 -5.22 -1.40 7.14
C ALA A 281 -5.66 -2.18 5.88
N THR A 282 -4.79 -2.27 4.88
CA THR A 282 -5.02 -3.03 3.65
C THR A 282 -5.29 -4.51 3.94
N GLU A 283 -4.49 -5.13 4.80
CA GLU A 283 -4.67 -6.51 5.26
C GLU A 283 -6.09 -6.76 5.77
N ARG A 284 -6.65 -5.86 6.58
CA ARG A 284 -8.00 -6.03 7.13
C ARG A 284 -9.09 -5.67 6.12
N ILE A 285 -8.99 -4.51 5.48
CA ILE A 285 -10.03 -3.99 4.58
C ILE A 285 -10.21 -4.88 3.35
N PHE A 286 -9.11 -5.44 2.82
CA PHE A 286 -9.14 -6.26 1.60
C PHE A 286 -9.25 -7.78 1.87
N LEU A 287 -9.25 -8.23 3.13
CA LEU A 287 -9.48 -9.65 3.46
C LEU A 287 -10.74 -10.24 2.80
N PRO A 288 -11.91 -9.57 2.77
CA PRO A 288 -13.09 -10.11 2.10
C PRO A 288 -12.89 -10.34 0.59
N LEU A 289 -12.16 -9.45 -0.09
CA LEU A 289 -11.82 -9.61 -1.51
C LEU A 289 -10.85 -10.78 -1.73
N LEU A 290 -9.84 -10.90 -0.88
CA LEU A 290 -8.91 -12.03 -0.94
C LEU A 290 -9.62 -13.37 -0.73
N LYS A 291 -10.58 -13.44 0.20
CA LYS A 291 -11.42 -14.63 0.42
C LYS A 291 -12.34 -14.97 -0.76
N MET A 292 -12.68 -14.02 -1.61
CA MET A 292 -13.41 -14.32 -2.85
C MET A 292 -12.52 -15.01 -3.87
N LEU A 293 -11.26 -14.59 -3.95
CA LEU A 293 -10.28 -15.20 -4.87
C LEU A 293 -9.79 -16.56 -4.36
N VAL A 294 -9.56 -16.66 -3.04
CA VAL A 294 -9.03 -17.85 -2.36
C VAL A 294 -9.90 -18.17 -1.14
N PRO A 295 -11.03 -18.88 -1.34
CA PRO A 295 -12.02 -19.15 -0.28
C PRO A 295 -11.49 -19.95 0.92
N ASP A 296 -10.38 -20.66 0.73
CA ASP A 296 -9.71 -21.45 1.77
C ASP A 296 -9.16 -20.58 2.91
N ILE A 297 -8.89 -19.29 2.65
CA ILE A 297 -8.28 -18.39 3.60
C ILE A 297 -9.29 -17.99 4.67
N LEU A 298 -8.96 -18.22 5.92
CA LEU A 298 -9.72 -17.72 7.08
C LEU A 298 -9.25 -16.32 7.48
N ASP A 299 -7.93 -16.12 7.50
CA ASP A 299 -7.28 -14.90 7.90
C ASP A 299 -5.85 -14.84 7.35
N TYR A 300 -5.23 -13.65 7.34
CA TYR A 300 -3.83 -13.50 6.98
C TYR A 300 -3.20 -12.33 7.71
N SER A 301 -1.88 -12.32 7.80
CA SER A 301 -1.11 -11.23 8.36
C SER A 301 0.11 -10.93 7.48
N LEU A 302 0.36 -9.66 7.28
CA LEU A 302 1.59 -9.15 6.68
C LEU A 302 2.51 -8.71 7.83
N PRO A 303 3.52 -9.53 8.21
CA PRO A 303 4.33 -9.26 9.39
C PRO A 303 5.23 -8.04 9.21
N ILE A 304 5.53 -7.36 10.31
CA ILE A 304 6.42 -6.19 10.31
C ILE A 304 7.82 -6.53 9.77
N SER A 305 8.34 -7.70 10.14
CA SER A 305 9.62 -8.24 9.70
C SER A 305 9.68 -8.54 8.19
N GLY A 306 8.51 -8.76 7.57
CA GLY A 306 8.35 -8.95 6.13
C GLY A 306 8.10 -7.66 5.35
N VAL A 307 8.26 -6.48 5.98
CA VAL A 307 8.07 -5.17 5.33
C VAL A 307 6.72 -5.10 4.59
N PHE A 308 5.65 -5.64 5.23
CA PHE A 308 4.26 -5.74 4.77
C PHE A 308 4.02 -6.36 3.37
N HIS A 309 5.03 -6.69 2.58
CA HIS A 309 4.86 -7.32 1.26
C HIS A 309 5.80 -8.52 1.01
N ASN A 310 6.98 -8.60 1.64
CA ASN A 310 7.91 -9.70 1.43
C ASN A 310 7.46 -11.02 2.06
N ALA A 311 6.65 -10.97 3.13
CA ALA A 311 6.14 -12.15 3.82
C ALA A 311 4.64 -12.08 4.08
N ALA A 312 3.99 -13.23 4.06
CA ALA A 312 2.59 -13.39 4.45
C ALA A 312 2.39 -14.67 5.28
N TYR A 313 1.73 -14.52 6.42
CA TYR A 313 1.24 -15.63 7.24
C TYR A 313 -0.24 -15.84 6.93
N ILE A 314 -0.61 -17.04 6.54
CA ILE A 314 -1.97 -17.33 6.04
C ILE A 314 -2.57 -18.48 6.83
N LYS A 315 -3.73 -18.24 7.41
CA LYS A 315 -4.53 -19.21 8.14
C LYS A 315 -5.57 -19.82 7.22
N ILE A 316 -5.59 -21.15 7.17
CA ILE A 316 -6.59 -21.89 6.42
C ILE A 316 -7.33 -22.90 7.30
N ARG A 317 -8.52 -23.31 6.85
CA ARG A 317 -9.16 -24.55 7.29
C ARG A 317 -8.78 -25.63 6.32
N LYS A 318 -7.95 -26.57 6.77
CA LYS A 318 -7.52 -27.68 5.91
C LYS A 318 -8.62 -28.72 5.81
N GLU A 319 -9.04 -29.02 4.58
CA GLU A 319 -10.14 -29.98 4.28
C GLU A 319 -9.67 -31.18 3.44
N TYR A 320 -8.48 -31.07 2.82
CA TYR A 320 -7.89 -32.13 1.99
C TYR A 320 -6.36 -32.05 1.94
N PRO A 321 -5.66 -33.14 1.60
CA PRO A 321 -4.21 -33.13 1.44
C PRO A 321 -3.73 -32.14 0.38
N GLN A 322 -2.55 -31.52 0.56
CA GLN A 322 -1.91 -30.56 -0.35
C GLN A 322 -2.66 -29.23 -0.55
N GLN A 323 -3.69 -28.94 0.22
CA GLN A 323 -4.46 -27.69 0.10
C GLN A 323 -3.59 -26.46 0.35
N ALA A 324 -2.61 -26.53 1.26
CA ALA A 324 -1.68 -25.43 1.52
C ALA A 324 -0.91 -25.02 0.26
N ARG A 325 -0.45 -25.98 -0.56
CA ARG A 325 0.25 -25.67 -1.82
C ARG A 325 -0.66 -24.94 -2.82
N ARG A 326 -1.92 -25.40 -2.95
CA ARG A 326 -2.91 -24.69 -3.78
C ARG A 326 -3.06 -23.23 -3.34
N VAL A 327 -3.12 -22.98 -2.03
CA VAL A 327 -3.24 -21.61 -1.49
C VAL A 327 -2.00 -20.79 -1.81
N MET A 328 -0.78 -21.34 -1.65
CA MET A 328 0.47 -20.64 -2.03
C MET A 328 0.44 -20.19 -3.50
N HIS A 329 0.11 -21.10 -4.43
CA HIS A 329 0.04 -20.78 -5.86
C HIS A 329 -1.06 -19.77 -6.18
N ALA A 330 -2.20 -19.83 -5.49
CA ALA A 330 -3.27 -18.86 -5.66
C ALA A 330 -2.85 -17.45 -5.20
N ILE A 331 -2.14 -17.33 -4.08
CA ILE A 331 -1.59 -16.06 -3.58
C ILE A 331 -0.56 -15.49 -4.55
N TRP A 332 0.37 -16.30 -5.06
CA TRP A 332 1.37 -15.85 -6.04
C TRP A 332 0.76 -15.46 -7.40
N GLY A 333 -0.52 -15.76 -7.65
CA GLY A 333 -1.28 -15.28 -8.80
C GLY A 333 -2.25 -14.14 -8.50
N ALA A 334 -2.35 -13.65 -7.25
CA ALA A 334 -3.41 -12.75 -6.80
C ALA A 334 -2.95 -11.30 -6.69
N GLY A 335 -3.09 -10.49 -7.74
CA GLY A 335 -2.86 -9.05 -7.72
C GLY A 335 -1.50 -8.67 -7.12
N GLN A 336 -1.47 -7.72 -6.18
CA GLN A 336 -0.23 -7.29 -5.51
C GLN A 336 0.39 -8.38 -4.61
N MET A 337 -0.40 -9.36 -4.14
CA MET A 337 0.15 -10.51 -3.41
C MET A 337 1.09 -11.37 -4.28
N ALA A 338 1.06 -11.18 -5.61
CA ALA A 338 2.00 -11.82 -6.53
C ALA A 338 3.48 -11.48 -6.23
N PHE A 339 3.77 -10.37 -5.55
CA PHE A 339 5.13 -9.98 -5.18
C PHE A 339 5.64 -10.62 -3.88
N THR A 340 4.78 -11.27 -3.08
CA THR A 340 5.16 -11.89 -1.81
C THR A 340 6.19 -13.00 -2.01
N LYS A 341 7.34 -12.90 -1.32
CA LYS A 341 8.44 -13.88 -1.40
C LYS A 341 8.25 -15.08 -0.49
N PHE A 342 7.88 -14.82 0.76
CA PHE A 342 7.79 -15.84 1.81
C PHE A 342 6.33 -16.03 2.21
N ILE A 343 5.82 -17.26 2.12
CA ILE A 343 4.47 -17.60 2.56
C ILE A 343 4.55 -18.69 3.61
N VAL A 344 3.90 -18.50 4.74
CA VAL A 344 3.72 -19.55 5.75
C VAL A 344 2.23 -19.85 5.89
N ILE A 345 1.82 -21.08 5.59
CA ILE A 345 0.44 -21.53 5.75
C ILE A 345 0.30 -22.28 7.08
N VAL A 346 -0.67 -21.88 7.89
CA VAL A 346 -0.95 -22.47 9.20
C VAL A 346 -2.40 -22.92 9.33
N ASP A 347 -2.67 -23.79 10.30
CA ASP A 347 -4.01 -24.29 10.62
C ASP A 347 -4.91 -23.21 11.27
N GLU A 348 -6.22 -23.47 11.28
CA GLU A 348 -7.26 -22.54 11.74
C GLU A 348 -7.14 -22.08 13.21
N HIS A 349 -6.49 -22.86 14.08
CA HIS A 349 -6.33 -22.54 15.50
C HIS A 349 -5.18 -21.55 15.79
N VAL A 350 -4.30 -21.29 14.81
CA VAL A 350 -3.14 -20.41 14.96
C VAL A 350 -3.55 -18.95 14.82
N ASN A 351 -3.08 -18.08 15.69
CA ASN A 351 -3.23 -16.65 15.52
C ASN A 351 -2.13 -16.11 14.59
N VAL A 352 -2.47 -15.78 13.34
CA VAL A 352 -1.51 -15.25 12.34
C VAL A 352 -0.98 -13.86 12.67
N HIS A 353 -1.60 -13.13 13.61
CA HIS A 353 -1.14 -11.84 14.10
C HIS A 353 -0.15 -11.96 15.27
N ASP A 354 0.05 -13.18 15.77
CA ASP A 354 1.09 -13.52 16.73
C ASP A 354 2.24 -14.22 16.00
N GLU A 355 3.26 -13.47 15.68
CA GLU A 355 4.41 -13.95 14.91
C GLU A 355 5.11 -15.14 15.59
N GLN A 356 5.16 -15.15 16.92
CA GLN A 356 5.78 -16.26 17.68
C GLN A 356 5.00 -17.55 17.54
N GLN A 357 3.67 -17.50 17.55
CA GLN A 357 2.85 -18.68 17.27
C GLN A 357 3.07 -19.22 15.86
N VAL A 358 3.14 -18.34 14.86
CA VAL A 358 3.40 -18.76 13.49
C VAL A 358 4.78 -19.41 13.36
N LEU A 359 5.82 -18.79 13.90
CA LEU A 359 7.18 -19.33 13.87
C LEU A 359 7.29 -20.66 14.65
N PHE A 360 6.56 -20.80 15.76
CA PHE A 360 6.48 -22.07 16.48
C PHE A 360 5.92 -23.18 15.57
N GLN A 361 4.80 -22.93 14.88
CA GLN A 361 4.23 -23.91 13.95
C GLN A 361 5.15 -24.19 12.77
N LEU A 362 5.80 -23.17 12.23
CA LEU A 362 6.78 -23.32 11.14
C LEU A 362 7.90 -24.30 11.55
N PHE A 363 8.52 -24.07 12.69
CA PHE A 363 9.66 -24.90 13.12
C PHE A 363 9.26 -26.27 13.65
N ALA A 364 8.03 -26.41 14.19
CA ALA A 364 7.54 -27.68 14.70
C ALA A 364 6.99 -28.61 13.60
N ASN A 365 6.34 -28.08 12.58
CA ASN A 365 5.52 -28.85 11.63
C ASN A 365 6.17 -29.03 10.26
N VAL A 366 7.15 -28.22 9.87
CA VAL A 366 7.74 -28.25 8.52
C VAL A 366 8.92 -29.20 8.47
N ASP A 367 8.85 -30.16 7.57
CA ASP A 367 10.02 -30.90 7.06
C ASP A 367 10.49 -30.23 5.77
N PRO A 368 11.73 -29.68 5.72
CA PRO A 368 12.21 -28.94 4.56
C PRO A 368 12.23 -29.74 3.25
N LEU A 369 12.27 -31.05 3.29
CA LEU A 369 12.23 -31.89 2.08
C LEU A 369 10.81 -32.15 1.56
N ARG A 370 9.82 -32.01 2.42
CA ARG A 370 8.42 -32.36 2.12
C ARG A 370 7.53 -31.13 1.96
N ASP A 371 7.72 -30.12 2.82
CA ASP A 371 6.71 -29.09 3.08
C ASP A 371 7.06 -27.72 2.49
N ILE A 372 8.10 -27.67 1.66
CA ILE A 372 8.53 -26.44 1.00
C ILE A 372 8.09 -26.45 -0.47
N GLU A 373 7.65 -25.29 -0.94
CA GLU A 373 7.41 -24.98 -2.34
C GLU A 373 8.33 -23.85 -2.77
N ILE A 374 9.17 -24.07 -3.77
CA ILE A 374 10.08 -23.05 -4.31
C ILE A 374 9.70 -22.79 -5.75
N VAL A 375 9.41 -21.53 -6.07
CA VAL A 375 9.06 -21.07 -7.41
C VAL A 375 9.86 -19.82 -7.80
N LYS A 376 9.88 -19.49 -9.08
CA LYS A 376 10.39 -18.21 -9.59
C LYS A 376 9.22 -17.35 -10.03
N GLY A 377 9.29 -16.05 -9.80
CA GLY A 377 8.24 -15.15 -10.19
C GLY A 377 8.56 -13.68 -9.93
N PRO A 378 7.58 -12.78 -10.17
CA PRO A 378 7.74 -11.37 -9.90
C PRO A 378 7.92 -11.16 -8.39
N VAL A 379 8.89 -10.28 -8.05
CA VAL A 379 9.10 -9.77 -6.69
C VAL A 379 9.06 -8.24 -6.73
N ASP A 380 8.98 -7.62 -5.56
CA ASP A 380 9.02 -6.16 -5.51
C ASP A 380 10.32 -5.63 -6.12
N ILE A 381 10.22 -4.53 -6.85
CA ILE A 381 11.36 -3.96 -7.57
C ILE A 381 12.43 -3.40 -6.63
N LEU A 382 12.04 -3.07 -5.39
CA LEU A 382 12.93 -2.62 -4.32
C LEU A 382 13.55 -3.79 -3.53
N ASP A 383 13.26 -5.04 -3.92
CA ASP A 383 13.89 -6.20 -3.31
C ASP A 383 15.34 -6.36 -3.80
N HIS A 384 16.26 -5.78 -3.06
CA HIS A 384 17.71 -5.83 -3.35
C HIS A 384 18.32 -7.25 -3.30
N ALA A 385 17.62 -8.22 -2.69
CA ALA A 385 18.08 -9.62 -2.59
C ALA A 385 17.62 -10.47 -3.78
N SER A 386 16.83 -9.94 -4.69
CA SER A 386 16.39 -10.65 -5.88
C SER A 386 17.54 -10.89 -6.87
N ILE A 387 17.48 -12.00 -7.60
CA ILE A 387 18.52 -12.37 -8.59
C ILE A 387 18.54 -11.39 -9.77
N GLU A 388 17.34 -10.97 -10.20
CA GLU A 388 17.14 -10.02 -11.27
C GLU A 388 16.19 -8.90 -10.80
N TYR A 389 16.24 -7.75 -11.43
CA TYR A 389 15.39 -6.63 -11.12
C TYR A 389 13.89 -6.97 -11.31
N GLY A 390 13.14 -7.00 -10.21
CA GLY A 390 11.72 -7.36 -10.21
C GLY A 390 11.39 -8.85 -10.45
N TRP A 391 12.40 -9.73 -10.46
CA TRP A 391 12.23 -11.17 -10.67
C TRP A 391 13.14 -12.00 -9.78
N GLY A 392 12.61 -12.96 -9.06
CA GLY A 392 13.42 -13.74 -8.11
C GLY A 392 12.76 -15.03 -7.65
N GLY A 393 13.41 -15.66 -6.68
CA GLY A 393 12.92 -16.85 -6.00
C GLY A 393 11.86 -16.51 -4.96
N LYS A 394 10.92 -17.44 -4.78
CA LYS A 394 9.86 -17.40 -3.77
C LYS A 394 9.80 -18.73 -3.06
N ILE A 395 9.43 -18.70 -1.78
CA ILE A 395 9.33 -19.91 -0.96
C ILE A 395 8.03 -19.89 -0.15
N GLY A 396 7.33 -21.03 -0.16
CA GLY A 396 6.18 -21.29 0.67
C GLY A 396 6.42 -22.45 1.61
N PHE A 397 5.92 -22.34 2.83
CA PHE A 397 6.03 -23.33 3.89
C PHE A 397 4.64 -23.83 4.28
N ASP A 398 4.39 -25.13 4.15
CA ASP A 398 3.20 -25.77 4.67
C ASP A 398 3.44 -26.16 6.15
N ALA A 399 3.15 -25.24 7.06
CA ALA A 399 3.22 -25.45 8.49
C ALA A 399 1.92 -26.02 9.09
N THR A 400 1.00 -26.51 8.27
CA THR A 400 -0.22 -27.16 8.74
C THR A 400 0.06 -28.58 9.23
N ARG A 401 -0.88 -29.13 10.01
CA ARG A 401 -0.91 -30.54 10.36
C ARG A 401 -0.95 -31.40 9.09
N LYS A 402 -0.15 -32.47 9.04
CA LYS A 402 -0.11 -33.38 7.89
C LYS A 402 -1.21 -34.42 7.94
N TRP A 403 -1.83 -34.64 6.78
CA TRP A 403 -2.86 -35.61 6.56
C TRP A 403 -2.31 -36.84 5.81
N PRO A 404 -3.02 -38.00 5.86
CA PRO A 404 -2.68 -39.13 5.02
C PRO A 404 -2.57 -38.72 3.54
N GLY A 405 -1.50 -39.13 2.86
CA GLY A 405 -1.21 -38.73 1.48
C GLY A 405 -0.26 -37.54 1.33
N GLU A 406 0.16 -36.90 2.43
CA GLU A 406 1.13 -35.79 2.42
C GLU A 406 2.57 -36.22 2.78
N GLY A 407 2.86 -37.53 2.68
CA GLY A 407 4.22 -38.05 2.94
C GLY A 407 4.55 -38.22 4.43
N GLN A 408 3.57 -38.08 5.31
CA GLN A 408 3.73 -38.37 6.75
C GLN A 408 3.55 -39.86 7.01
N VAL A 409 4.58 -40.51 7.52
CA VAL A 409 4.58 -41.97 7.74
C VAL A 409 4.06 -42.33 9.13
N ARG A 410 4.47 -41.57 10.15
CA ARG A 410 4.06 -41.80 11.54
C ARG A 410 2.81 -41.00 11.93
N PRO A 411 2.04 -41.43 12.96
CA PRO A 411 0.90 -40.66 13.44
C PRO A 411 1.29 -39.24 13.84
N TRP A 412 0.48 -38.25 13.46
CA TRP A 412 0.69 -36.85 13.83
C TRP A 412 0.35 -36.66 15.32
N PRO A 413 1.24 -36.11 16.15
CA PRO A 413 0.98 -35.94 17.57
C PRO A 413 -0.07 -34.84 17.81
N ARG A 414 -0.71 -34.88 18.96
CA ARG A 414 -1.57 -33.79 19.43
C ARG A 414 -0.70 -32.69 20.05
N GLU A 415 -1.01 -31.44 19.72
CA GLU A 415 -0.41 -30.29 20.40
C GLU A 415 -0.86 -30.24 21.88
N LEU A 416 0.05 -29.84 22.76
CA LEU A 416 -0.24 -29.69 24.17
C LEU A 416 -1.17 -28.50 24.39
N GLN A 417 -2.30 -28.74 25.00
CA GLN A 417 -3.26 -27.71 25.36
C GLN A 417 -3.69 -27.87 26.83
N MET A 418 -3.62 -26.79 27.57
CA MET A 418 -4.15 -26.74 28.93
C MET A 418 -5.68 -26.79 28.88
N LYS A 419 -6.28 -27.54 29.77
CA LYS A 419 -7.75 -27.60 29.95
C LYS A 419 -8.29 -26.18 30.20
N GLU A 420 -9.36 -25.81 29.51
CA GLU A 420 -9.94 -24.46 29.60
C GLU A 420 -10.33 -24.07 31.02
N GLN A 421 -10.88 -25.01 31.81
CA GLN A 421 -11.20 -24.81 33.24
C GLN A 421 -9.96 -24.40 34.05
N ILE A 422 -8.78 -24.95 33.74
CA ILE A 422 -7.54 -24.58 34.42
C ILE A 422 -7.09 -23.18 34.01
N LYS A 423 -7.15 -22.85 32.72
CA LYS A 423 -6.84 -21.49 32.23
C LYS A 423 -7.72 -20.46 32.95
N GLN A 424 -9.03 -20.64 32.93
CA GLN A 424 -9.98 -19.75 33.60
C GLN A 424 -9.70 -19.60 35.11
N ARG A 425 -9.42 -20.69 35.79
CA ARG A 425 -9.07 -20.65 37.21
C ARG A 425 -7.79 -19.87 37.51
N VAL A 426 -6.76 -20.04 36.66
CA VAL A 426 -5.50 -19.30 36.81
C VAL A 426 -5.72 -17.82 36.48
N THR A 427 -6.45 -17.51 35.40
CA THR A 427 -6.76 -16.12 35.00
C THR A 427 -7.54 -15.39 36.11
N GLN A 428 -8.54 -16.02 36.73
CA GLN A 428 -9.30 -15.42 37.83
C GLN A 428 -8.41 -15.11 39.05
N ARG A 429 -7.37 -15.91 39.27
CA ARG A 429 -6.44 -15.75 40.37
C ARG A 429 -5.15 -15.04 40.04
N TRP A 430 -5.07 -14.45 38.83
CA TRP A 430 -3.85 -13.86 38.31
C TRP A 430 -3.26 -12.79 39.23
N ALA A 431 -4.12 -11.90 39.74
CA ALA A 431 -3.72 -10.87 40.69
C ALA A 431 -3.28 -11.45 42.05
N GLU A 432 -3.98 -12.50 42.55
CA GLU A 432 -3.62 -13.19 43.80
C GLU A 432 -2.25 -13.87 43.71
N LEU A 433 -1.88 -14.32 42.51
CA LEU A 433 -0.61 -14.98 42.24
C LEU A 433 0.55 -13.98 42.05
N GLY A 434 0.30 -12.68 42.16
CA GLY A 434 1.32 -11.63 41.97
C GLY A 434 1.82 -11.47 40.53
N LEU A 435 1.06 -11.95 39.53
CA LEU A 435 1.47 -11.97 38.13
C LEU A 435 1.08 -10.68 37.36
N GLY A 436 0.61 -9.65 38.08
CA GLY A 436 0.18 -8.38 37.47
C GLY A 436 -1.20 -8.46 36.80
N PRO A 437 -1.68 -7.39 36.18
CA PRO A 437 -2.93 -7.43 35.43
C PRO A 437 -2.76 -8.41 34.27
N SER A 438 -3.72 -9.32 34.11
CA SER A 438 -3.76 -10.21 32.94
C SER A 438 -3.98 -9.34 31.68
N ASN A 439 -2.95 -9.08 30.93
CA ASN A 439 -3.12 -8.62 29.57
C ASN A 439 -3.80 -9.76 28.83
N GLY A 440 -5.13 -9.65 28.68
CA GLY A 440 -5.91 -10.60 27.90
C GLY A 440 -5.28 -10.70 26.51
N GLY A 441 -4.74 -11.87 26.19
CA GLY A 441 -4.19 -12.21 24.89
C GLY A 441 -5.27 -12.34 23.83
#